data_3d75c2b2472218c1e0c55e51a44bd37a
#
_entry.id   3d75c2b2472218c1e0c55e51a44bd37a
#
_cell.length_a   1.000
_cell.length_b   1.000
_cell.length_c   1.000
_cell.angle_alpha   90.00
_cell.angle_beta   90.00
_cell.angle_gamma   90.00
#
_symmetry.space_group_name_H-M   'P 1'
#
loop_
_entity.id
_entity.type
_entity.pdbx_description
1 polymer ?
#
loop_
_entity_poly.entity_id
_entity_poly.type
_entity_poly.pdbx_seq_one_letter_code
_entity_poly.pdbx_strand_id
1 'polypeptide(L)'
;REKMYAKLNNWTLTFDNKTISAQVPGDITVDLYRAGLVKNPYFGLDYKDIEWVARRDFTYRTTICADKELLNNQSVTVVFDGIDVFADVYLNGTHLGATKNMFLQYRYEIRNLLHEGNNTLTVEMHSTLNAMDKIDTTGYYAIFNEKRMFVRKAQCHFGWDWAPKICAYGIWNDVYIECGSKQKINDVYVVADDKGNAAFFVELNYNINSTYDTLGVMVKGSYEEKLDDKLHFYVSDEPFAEADTQKTVEVVGKKNFACFVNQSAKLWWPVGYGEQPLYNYRVELERDGKIISVKSGRFAYRTVSLVEEPKGDTLYGYQLQINGVDVFVKGSNWIPIECFTGVVTDDKYRRLT
;
A
#
# COMPACT_ATOMS: atom_id res chain seq x y z
N ARG A 1 5.47 14.16 -12.79
CA ARG A 1 4.28 13.65 -12.08
C ARG A 1 4.14 12.17 -12.38
N GLU A 2 4.14 11.32 -11.37
CA GLU A 2 3.53 10.01 -11.51
C GLU A 2 2.05 10.25 -11.77
N LYS A 3 1.57 9.76 -12.90
CA LYS A 3 0.17 9.89 -13.27
C LYS A 3 -0.39 8.48 -13.34
N MET A 4 -1.48 8.21 -12.63
CA MET A 4 -2.28 7.04 -12.93
C MET A 4 -2.72 7.19 -14.39
N TYR A 5 -2.22 6.27 -15.24
CA TYR A 5 -2.54 6.25 -16.65
C TYR A 5 -3.91 5.60 -16.87
N ALA A 6 -4.11 4.42 -16.32
CA ALA A 6 -5.36 3.68 -16.43
C ALA A 6 -5.56 2.71 -15.27
N LYS A 7 -6.79 2.61 -14.78
CA LYS A 7 -7.23 1.50 -13.93
C LYS A 7 -7.51 0.29 -14.81
N LEU A 8 -7.04 -0.89 -14.39
CA LEU A 8 -7.24 -2.12 -15.14
C LEU A 8 -8.59 -2.75 -14.79
N ASN A 9 -9.40 -2.95 -15.81
CA ASN A 9 -10.73 -3.53 -15.72
C ASN A 9 -10.82 -4.75 -16.66
N ASN A 10 -12.02 -5.34 -16.79
CA ASN A 10 -12.29 -6.46 -17.70
C ASN A 10 -11.42 -7.69 -17.40
N TRP A 11 -11.46 -8.11 -16.16
CA TRP A 11 -10.75 -9.31 -15.71
C TRP A 11 -11.54 -10.57 -16.01
N THR A 12 -10.81 -11.64 -16.28
CA THR A 12 -11.33 -13.01 -16.34
C THR A 12 -10.66 -13.86 -15.28
N LEU A 13 -11.37 -14.87 -14.79
CA LEU A 13 -10.88 -15.86 -13.84
C LEU A 13 -10.98 -17.25 -14.50
N THR A 14 -9.89 -17.98 -14.52
CA THR A 14 -9.81 -19.34 -15.11
C THR A 14 -9.42 -20.36 -14.06
N PHE A 15 -10.08 -21.50 -14.06
CA PHE A 15 -9.78 -22.69 -13.26
C PHE A 15 -10.39 -23.93 -13.94
N ASP A 16 -9.78 -25.10 -13.81
CA ASP A 16 -10.27 -26.39 -14.34
C ASP A 16 -10.83 -26.28 -15.77
N ASN A 17 -10.14 -25.58 -16.68
CA ASN A 17 -10.56 -25.29 -18.07
C ASN A 17 -11.86 -24.46 -18.22
N LYS A 18 -12.36 -23.84 -17.17
CA LYS A 18 -13.47 -22.89 -17.20
C LYS A 18 -12.95 -21.48 -17.07
N THR A 19 -13.55 -20.58 -17.83
CA THR A 19 -13.26 -19.13 -17.73
C THR A 19 -14.55 -18.38 -17.48
N ILE A 20 -14.54 -17.52 -16.47
CA ILE A 20 -15.66 -16.66 -16.09
C ILE A 20 -15.22 -15.19 -16.06
N SER A 21 -16.15 -14.27 -16.04
CA SER A 21 -15.88 -12.86 -15.74
C SER A 21 -15.48 -12.71 -14.28
N ALA A 22 -14.51 -11.87 -14.00
CA ALA A 22 -14.07 -11.54 -12.65
C ALA A 22 -14.16 -10.04 -12.38
N GLN A 23 -14.40 -9.68 -11.13
CA GLN A 23 -14.37 -8.31 -10.65
C GLN A 23 -13.08 -8.06 -9.87
N VAL A 24 -12.40 -6.93 -10.17
CA VAL A 24 -11.23 -6.43 -9.42
C VAL A 24 -11.43 -4.93 -9.14
N PRO A 25 -11.39 -4.50 -7.87
CA PRO A 25 -11.28 -5.30 -6.64
C PRO A 25 -12.38 -6.34 -6.49
N GLY A 26 -12.03 -7.51 -5.92
CA GLY A 26 -12.97 -8.60 -5.79
C GLY A 26 -12.47 -9.78 -4.97
N ASP A 27 -13.24 -10.85 -5.01
CA ASP A 27 -12.95 -12.12 -4.36
C ASP A 27 -13.36 -13.29 -5.25
N ILE A 28 -12.53 -14.31 -5.32
CA ILE A 28 -12.75 -15.49 -6.15
C ILE A 28 -14.07 -16.18 -5.83
N THR A 29 -14.41 -16.33 -4.55
CA THR A 29 -15.65 -16.99 -4.13
C THR A 29 -16.89 -16.22 -4.61
N VAL A 30 -16.82 -14.89 -4.53
CA VAL A 30 -17.93 -14.03 -4.96
C VAL A 30 -18.10 -14.07 -6.49
N ASP A 31 -17.00 -14.12 -7.24
CA ASP A 31 -17.06 -14.27 -8.70
C ASP A 31 -17.64 -15.64 -9.11
N LEU A 32 -17.26 -16.72 -8.41
CA LEU A 32 -17.84 -18.05 -8.62
C LEU A 32 -19.33 -18.07 -8.30
N TYR A 33 -19.76 -17.38 -7.23
CA TYR A 33 -21.17 -17.24 -6.88
C TYR A 33 -21.96 -16.51 -7.97
N ARG A 34 -21.42 -15.37 -8.46
CA ARG A 34 -22.04 -14.60 -9.56
C ARG A 34 -22.16 -15.42 -10.85
N ALA A 35 -21.22 -16.32 -11.08
CA ALA A 35 -21.23 -17.26 -12.22
C ALA A 35 -22.14 -18.48 -12.00
N GLY A 36 -22.80 -18.61 -10.84
CA GLY A 36 -23.67 -19.75 -10.50
C GLY A 36 -22.93 -21.06 -10.26
N LEU A 37 -21.63 -21.01 -9.94
CA LEU A 37 -20.77 -22.19 -9.76
C LEU A 37 -20.65 -22.61 -8.29
N VAL A 38 -21.02 -21.75 -7.36
CA VAL A 38 -21.14 -22.04 -5.92
C VAL A 38 -22.46 -21.49 -5.39
N LYS A 39 -22.93 -22.04 -4.26
CA LYS A 39 -24.09 -21.51 -3.55
C LYS A 39 -23.79 -20.13 -2.96
N ASN A 40 -24.86 -19.47 -2.47
CA ASN A 40 -24.73 -18.17 -1.83
C ASN A 40 -23.92 -18.26 -0.54
N PRO A 41 -22.68 -17.72 -0.50
CA PRO A 41 -21.81 -17.85 0.68
C PRO A 41 -22.33 -17.09 1.91
N TYR A 42 -23.32 -16.21 1.72
CA TYR A 42 -23.94 -15.44 2.79
C TYR A 42 -25.19 -16.09 3.39
N PHE A 43 -25.62 -17.24 2.85
CA PHE A 43 -26.87 -17.86 3.27
C PHE A 43 -26.66 -19.11 4.11
N GLY A 44 -27.13 -19.08 5.36
CA GLY A 44 -27.19 -20.25 6.23
C GLY A 44 -25.83 -20.94 6.43
N LEU A 45 -25.75 -22.20 6.04
CA LEU A 45 -24.53 -23.02 6.13
C LEU A 45 -23.85 -23.27 4.80
N ASP A 46 -24.28 -22.60 3.73
CA ASP A 46 -23.74 -22.79 2.38
C ASP A 46 -22.24 -22.47 2.29
N TYR A 47 -21.72 -21.61 3.20
CA TYR A 47 -20.29 -21.35 3.31
C TYR A 47 -19.45 -22.61 3.57
N LYS A 48 -20.01 -23.69 4.13
CA LYS A 48 -19.30 -24.94 4.34
C LYS A 48 -19.04 -25.69 3.03
N ASP A 49 -19.87 -25.47 2.04
CA ASP A 49 -19.76 -26.13 0.73
C ASP A 49 -18.72 -25.45 -0.19
N ILE A 50 -18.17 -24.31 0.22
CA ILE A 50 -17.21 -23.53 -0.58
C ILE A 50 -15.75 -23.62 -0.09
N GLU A 51 -15.46 -24.42 0.95
CA GLU A 51 -14.08 -24.56 1.47
C GLU A 51 -13.10 -25.05 0.38
N TRP A 52 -13.58 -25.80 -0.61
CA TRP A 52 -12.79 -26.27 -1.73
C TRP A 52 -12.18 -25.12 -2.55
N VAL A 53 -12.83 -23.95 -2.59
CA VAL A 53 -12.33 -22.78 -3.33
C VAL A 53 -10.94 -22.39 -2.82
N ALA A 54 -10.76 -22.30 -1.51
CA ALA A 54 -9.48 -21.96 -0.91
C ALA A 54 -8.40 -23.06 -1.05
N ARG A 55 -8.77 -24.23 -1.61
CA ARG A 55 -7.88 -25.35 -1.90
C ARG A 55 -7.53 -25.50 -3.39
N ARG A 56 -7.91 -24.53 -4.22
CA ARG A 56 -7.65 -24.53 -5.67
C ARG A 56 -6.77 -23.36 -6.04
N ASP A 57 -6.06 -23.51 -7.12
CA ASP A 57 -5.36 -22.44 -7.80
C ASP A 57 -6.26 -21.84 -8.87
N PHE A 58 -6.16 -20.52 -9.07
CA PHE A 58 -6.94 -19.76 -10.04
C PHE A 58 -6.04 -18.80 -10.80
N THR A 59 -6.43 -18.46 -12.01
CA THR A 59 -5.67 -17.53 -12.84
C THR A 59 -6.53 -16.34 -13.26
N TYR A 60 -6.18 -15.16 -12.80
CA TYR A 60 -6.74 -13.91 -13.32
C TYR A 60 -5.99 -13.48 -14.59
N ARG A 61 -6.72 -12.92 -15.55
CA ARG A 61 -6.16 -12.30 -16.75
C ARG A 61 -6.89 -11.02 -17.08
N THR A 62 -6.12 -10.01 -17.53
CA THR A 62 -6.62 -8.80 -18.17
C THR A 62 -5.67 -8.35 -19.26
N THR A 63 -6.11 -7.39 -20.08
CA THR A 63 -5.32 -6.84 -21.18
C THR A 63 -4.91 -5.39 -20.87
N ILE A 64 -3.64 -5.10 -21.05
CA ILE A 64 -3.08 -3.75 -21.07
C ILE A 64 -2.96 -3.35 -22.54
N CYS A 65 -3.77 -2.40 -23.00
CA CYS A 65 -3.64 -1.82 -24.34
C CYS A 65 -2.60 -0.70 -24.29
N ALA A 66 -1.41 -0.96 -24.80
CA ALA A 66 -0.32 0.01 -24.81
C ALA A 66 -0.30 0.77 -26.15
N ASP A 67 -0.55 2.07 -26.08
CA ASP A 67 -0.42 3.00 -27.18
C ASP A 67 0.96 3.68 -27.17
N LYS A 68 1.19 4.55 -28.16
CA LYS A 68 2.45 5.30 -28.28
C LYS A 68 2.64 6.29 -27.11
N GLU A 69 1.57 6.84 -26.55
CA GLU A 69 1.66 7.75 -25.40
C GLU A 69 2.20 7.01 -24.18
N LEU A 70 1.65 5.83 -23.86
CA LEU A 70 2.15 4.99 -22.78
C LEU A 70 3.60 4.58 -23.02
N LEU A 71 3.92 4.13 -24.23
CA LEU A 71 5.26 3.64 -24.60
C LEU A 71 6.33 4.76 -24.66
N ASN A 72 5.96 6.03 -24.74
CA ASN A 72 6.91 7.16 -24.70
C ASN A 72 7.35 7.52 -23.28
N ASN A 73 6.74 6.96 -22.23
CA ASN A 73 7.17 7.20 -20.86
C ASN A 73 8.47 6.45 -20.55
N GLN A 74 9.31 7.03 -19.70
CA GLN A 74 10.56 6.41 -19.26
C GLN A 74 10.33 5.22 -18.33
N SER A 75 9.23 5.27 -17.55
CA SER A 75 8.80 4.23 -16.62
C SER A 75 7.32 3.97 -16.79
N VAL A 76 6.94 2.70 -16.84
CA VAL A 76 5.57 2.22 -16.82
C VAL A 76 5.50 1.10 -15.79
N THR A 77 4.74 1.31 -14.75
CA THR A 77 4.65 0.39 -13.61
C THR A 77 3.21 -0.12 -13.49
N VAL A 78 3.03 -1.44 -13.42
CA VAL A 78 1.77 -2.01 -12.96
C VAL A 78 1.79 -2.06 -11.43
N VAL A 79 0.72 -1.55 -10.82
CA VAL A 79 0.57 -1.43 -9.38
C VAL A 79 -0.63 -2.23 -8.93
N PHE A 80 -0.42 -3.07 -7.92
CA PHE A 80 -1.46 -3.79 -7.20
C PHE A 80 -1.51 -3.24 -5.78
N ASP A 81 -2.61 -2.62 -5.39
CA ASP A 81 -2.79 -2.12 -4.03
C ASP A 81 -3.06 -3.24 -3.01
N GLY A 82 -3.37 -4.44 -3.48
CA GLY A 82 -3.51 -5.61 -2.62
C GLY A 82 -3.83 -6.89 -3.36
N ILE A 83 -3.03 -7.93 -3.09
CA ILE A 83 -3.27 -9.32 -3.52
C ILE A 83 -3.32 -10.21 -2.28
N ASP A 84 -4.36 -10.98 -2.12
CA ASP A 84 -4.56 -11.86 -0.97
C ASP A 84 -4.42 -13.34 -1.41
N VAL A 85 -3.32 -14.02 -1.17
CA VAL A 85 -2.06 -13.64 -0.54
C VAL A 85 -0.88 -14.14 -1.38
N PHE A 86 -0.91 -15.42 -1.82
CA PHE A 86 0.16 -16.04 -2.62
C PHE A 86 -0.21 -15.99 -4.10
N ALA A 87 0.63 -15.33 -4.88
CA ALA A 87 0.45 -15.27 -6.32
C ALA A 87 1.78 -15.08 -7.04
N ASP A 88 1.84 -15.52 -8.29
CA ASP A 88 2.85 -15.16 -9.26
C ASP A 88 2.26 -14.24 -10.33
N VAL A 89 2.96 -13.17 -10.65
CA VAL A 89 2.52 -12.14 -11.61
C VAL A 89 3.35 -12.22 -12.87
N TYR A 90 2.69 -12.19 -14.03
CA TYR A 90 3.34 -12.29 -15.34
C TYR A 90 2.82 -11.22 -16.29
N LEU A 91 3.68 -10.73 -17.16
CA LEU A 91 3.31 -9.92 -18.33
C LEU A 91 3.82 -10.61 -19.60
N ASN A 92 2.93 -10.87 -20.56
CA ASN A 92 3.24 -11.56 -21.82
C ASN A 92 4.02 -12.88 -21.60
N GLY A 93 3.73 -13.60 -20.51
CA GLY A 93 4.41 -14.82 -20.12
C GLY A 93 5.75 -14.62 -19.37
N THR A 94 6.23 -13.38 -19.26
CA THR A 94 7.43 -13.07 -18.46
C THR A 94 7.05 -12.91 -16.98
N HIS A 95 7.68 -13.67 -16.08
CA HIS A 95 7.49 -13.58 -14.64
C HIS A 95 8.01 -12.24 -14.09
N LEU A 96 7.14 -11.49 -13.41
CA LEU A 96 7.48 -10.20 -12.80
C LEU A 96 7.86 -10.35 -11.33
N GLY A 97 7.23 -11.28 -10.62
CA GLY A 97 7.51 -11.55 -9.22
C GLY A 97 6.36 -12.26 -8.51
N ALA A 98 6.60 -12.63 -7.25
CA ALA A 98 5.66 -13.34 -6.39
C ALA A 98 5.17 -12.47 -5.23
N THR A 99 3.97 -12.78 -4.70
CA THR A 99 3.37 -12.12 -3.54
C THR A 99 3.25 -13.07 -2.36
N LYS A 100 3.28 -12.53 -1.14
CA LYS A 100 3.15 -13.32 0.11
C LYS A 100 2.57 -12.54 1.29
N ASN A 101 2.05 -11.34 1.05
CA ASN A 101 1.51 -10.48 2.09
C ASN A 101 0.36 -9.64 1.51
N MET A 102 -0.86 -9.82 2.00
CA MET A 102 -2.03 -9.11 1.48
C MET A 102 -2.02 -7.60 1.78
N PHE A 103 -1.25 -7.15 2.75
CA PHE A 103 -1.23 -5.76 3.21
C PHE A 103 -0.17 -4.90 2.52
N LEU A 104 0.57 -5.45 1.55
CA LEU A 104 1.56 -4.72 0.79
C LEU A 104 1.03 -4.34 -0.59
N GLN A 105 1.42 -3.16 -1.05
CA GLN A 105 1.35 -2.79 -2.44
C GLN A 105 2.49 -3.47 -3.20
N TYR A 106 2.17 -4.06 -4.35
CA TYR A 106 3.15 -4.67 -5.25
C TYR A 106 3.28 -3.83 -6.52
N ARG A 107 4.51 -3.53 -6.91
CA ARG A 107 4.83 -2.64 -8.02
C ARG A 107 5.86 -3.32 -8.94
N TYR A 108 5.52 -3.46 -10.21
CA TYR A 108 6.38 -4.08 -11.20
C TYR A 108 6.61 -3.13 -12.36
N GLU A 109 7.90 -2.80 -12.63
CA GLU A 109 8.29 -2.02 -13.81
C GLU A 109 8.13 -2.88 -15.05
N ILE A 110 7.31 -2.43 -16.01
CA ILE A 110 6.93 -3.21 -17.17
C ILE A 110 7.25 -2.54 -18.52
N ARG A 111 7.82 -1.31 -18.51
CA ARG A 111 8.05 -0.54 -19.73
C ARG A 111 8.77 -1.33 -20.83
N ASN A 112 9.80 -2.08 -20.46
CA ASN A 112 10.62 -2.83 -21.42
C ASN A 112 9.98 -4.16 -21.87
N LEU A 113 8.86 -4.57 -21.27
CA LEU A 113 8.12 -5.79 -21.60
C LEU A 113 6.86 -5.51 -22.42
N LEU A 114 6.48 -4.21 -22.51
CA LEU A 114 5.33 -3.79 -23.29
C LEU A 114 5.68 -3.65 -24.77
N HIS A 115 4.78 -4.09 -25.62
CA HIS A 115 4.74 -3.80 -27.06
C HIS A 115 3.47 -3.02 -27.41
N GLU A 116 3.46 -2.33 -28.54
CA GLU A 116 2.28 -1.61 -29.03
C GLU A 116 1.10 -2.57 -29.23
N GLY A 117 -0.08 -2.17 -28.78
CA GLY A 117 -1.29 -2.98 -28.79
C GLY A 117 -1.53 -3.75 -27.50
N ASN A 118 -2.07 -4.96 -27.62
CA ASN A 118 -2.56 -5.74 -26.49
C ASN A 118 -1.45 -6.54 -25.81
N ASN A 119 -1.28 -6.32 -24.51
CA ASN A 119 -0.37 -7.05 -23.64
C ASN A 119 -1.19 -7.79 -22.57
N THR A 120 -0.88 -9.04 -22.32
CA THR A 120 -1.61 -9.87 -21.36
C THR A 120 -0.96 -9.84 -19.99
N LEU A 121 -1.68 -9.31 -19.00
CA LEU A 121 -1.32 -9.40 -17.58
C LEU A 121 -2.00 -10.62 -16.98
N THR A 122 -1.21 -11.49 -16.36
CA THR A 122 -1.67 -12.73 -15.73
C THR A 122 -1.27 -12.74 -14.26
N VAL A 123 -2.19 -13.14 -13.38
CA VAL A 123 -1.94 -13.35 -11.94
C VAL A 123 -2.38 -14.78 -11.60
N GLU A 124 -1.41 -15.63 -11.30
CA GLU A 124 -1.64 -17.00 -10.87
C GLU A 124 -1.77 -17.03 -9.35
N MET A 125 -3.00 -17.16 -8.86
CA MET A 125 -3.32 -17.24 -7.45
C MET A 125 -3.12 -18.66 -6.94
N HIS A 126 -2.30 -18.83 -5.92
CA HIS A 126 -2.06 -20.13 -5.29
C HIS A 126 -2.94 -20.34 -4.07
N SER A 127 -3.38 -21.56 -3.89
CA SER A 127 -4.19 -21.96 -2.73
C SER A 127 -3.49 -21.61 -1.41
N THR A 128 -4.13 -20.72 -0.65
CA THR A 128 -3.65 -20.33 0.69
C THR A 128 -3.57 -21.52 1.63
N LEU A 129 -4.61 -22.36 1.65
CA LEU A 129 -4.68 -23.50 2.56
C LEU A 129 -3.63 -24.58 2.22
N ASN A 130 -3.41 -24.85 0.92
CA ASN A 130 -2.40 -25.82 0.50
C ASN A 130 -0.97 -25.30 0.79
N ALA A 131 -0.76 -24.00 0.69
CA ALA A 131 0.51 -23.39 1.08
C ALA A 131 0.75 -23.50 2.60
N MET A 132 -0.30 -23.25 3.40
CA MET A 132 -0.25 -23.39 4.85
C MET A 132 0.03 -24.82 5.32
N ASP A 133 -0.51 -25.82 4.62
CA ASP A 133 -0.31 -27.24 4.99
C ASP A 133 1.17 -27.65 4.97
N LYS A 134 2.00 -26.96 4.20
CA LYS A 134 3.45 -27.18 4.09
C LYS A 134 4.27 -26.52 5.23
N ILE A 135 3.65 -25.69 6.07
CA ILE A 135 4.34 -24.98 7.15
C ILE A 135 4.55 -25.93 8.32
N ASP A 136 5.81 -26.06 8.76
CA ASP A 136 6.13 -26.72 10.02
C ASP A 136 5.80 -25.79 11.19
N THR A 137 4.94 -26.27 12.09
CA THR A 137 4.50 -25.54 13.29
C THR A 137 4.97 -26.20 14.56
N THR A 138 5.95 -27.10 14.49
CA THR A 138 6.54 -27.78 15.66
C THR A 138 7.06 -26.74 16.66
N GLY A 139 6.59 -26.83 17.90
CA GLY A 139 6.96 -25.88 18.97
C GLY A 139 6.10 -24.59 19.04
N TYR A 140 5.13 -24.44 18.15
CA TYR A 140 4.18 -23.31 18.17
C TYR A 140 2.79 -23.79 18.59
N TYR A 141 2.11 -22.93 19.30
CA TYR A 141 0.72 -23.17 19.72
C TYR A 141 -0.15 -21.94 19.46
N ALA A 142 -1.35 -22.16 18.94
CA ALA A 142 -2.40 -21.13 18.83
C ALA A 142 -3.78 -21.74 19.04
N ILE A 143 -4.70 -20.97 19.62
CA ILE A 143 -6.03 -21.42 20.03
C ILE A 143 -6.87 -21.92 18.86
N PHE A 144 -6.80 -21.25 17.69
CA PHE A 144 -7.67 -21.58 16.56
C PHE A 144 -6.97 -22.45 15.50
N ASN A 145 -5.88 -21.93 14.95
CA ASN A 145 -5.07 -22.57 13.91
C ASN A 145 -3.67 -21.96 13.95
N GLU A 146 -2.71 -22.73 14.42
CA GLU A 146 -1.33 -22.28 14.56
C GLU A 146 -0.68 -21.87 13.23
N LYS A 147 -1.05 -22.50 12.11
CA LYS A 147 -0.48 -22.21 10.80
C LYS A 147 -0.83 -20.83 10.26
N ARG A 148 -2.00 -20.28 10.65
CA ARG A 148 -2.41 -18.93 10.23
C ARG A 148 -1.45 -17.83 10.68
N MET A 149 -0.71 -18.03 11.77
CA MET A 149 0.25 -17.06 12.28
C MET A 149 1.40 -16.80 11.30
N PHE A 150 1.68 -17.73 10.42
CA PHE A 150 2.75 -17.65 9.42
C PHE A 150 2.30 -17.08 8.06
N VAL A 151 1.00 -16.75 7.93
CA VAL A 151 0.46 -16.16 6.71
C VAL A 151 0.08 -14.70 6.95
N ARG A 152 0.64 -13.81 6.16
CA ARG A 152 0.36 -12.35 6.22
C ARG A 152 -0.97 -12.02 5.55
N LYS A 153 -2.05 -12.43 6.21
CA LYS A 153 -3.43 -12.33 5.78
C LYS A 153 -4.32 -11.93 6.95
N ALA A 154 -5.48 -11.34 6.70
CA ALA A 154 -6.47 -11.05 7.73
C ALA A 154 -6.82 -12.32 8.51
N GLN A 155 -6.54 -12.34 9.80
CA GLN A 155 -6.65 -13.54 10.63
C GLN A 155 -8.09 -14.04 10.75
N CYS A 156 -9.07 -13.15 10.67
CA CYS A 156 -10.49 -13.50 10.67
C CYS A 156 -10.93 -14.34 9.45
N HIS A 157 -10.19 -14.32 8.34
CA HIS A 157 -10.44 -15.18 7.20
C HIS A 157 -10.22 -16.69 7.47
N PHE A 158 -9.63 -17.02 8.60
CA PHE A 158 -9.48 -18.42 9.04
C PHE A 158 -10.55 -18.84 10.06
N GLY A 159 -11.59 -18.02 10.24
CA GLY A 159 -12.63 -18.16 11.25
C GLY A 159 -12.32 -17.36 12.51
N TRP A 160 -13.36 -16.85 13.13
CA TRP A 160 -13.34 -16.14 14.41
C TRP A 160 -14.65 -16.41 15.15
N ASP A 161 -14.78 -15.95 16.42
CA ASP A 161 -16.01 -16.12 17.20
C ASP A 161 -17.23 -15.38 16.65
N TRP A 162 -17.01 -14.36 15.80
CA TRP A 162 -18.01 -13.56 15.13
C TRP A 162 -18.03 -13.76 13.59
N ALA A 163 -17.15 -14.58 13.03
CA ALA A 163 -17.06 -14.81 11.58
C ALA A 163 -16.99 -16.28 11.22
N PRO A 164 -17.66 -16.71 10.12
CA PRO A 164 -17.52 -18.05 9.60
C PRO A 164 -16.09 -18.31 9.13
N LYS A 165 -15.71 -19.60 9.08
CA LYS A 165 -14.42 -20.01 8.52
C LYS A 165 -14.49 -19.96 6.99
N ILE A 166 -14.22 -18.81 6.43
CA ILE A 166 -14.12 -18.59 4.99
C ILE A 166 -12.73 -18.04 4.67
N CYS A 167 -11.88 -18.85 4.04
CA CYS A 167 -10.58 -18.40 3.59
C CYS A 167 -10.73 -17.67 2.24
N ALA A 168 -11.25 -16.46 2.29
CA ALA A 168 -11.38 -15.57 1.15
C ALA A 168 -10.02 -15.26 0.53
N TYR A 169 -9.91 -15.09 -0.80
CA TYR A 169 -8.69 -14.65 -1.47
C TYR A 169 -8.97 -14.16 -2.89
N GLY A 170 -8.05 -13.36 -3.41
CA GLY A 170 -8.17 -12.74 -4.73
C GLY A 170 -7.37 -11.43 -4.84
N ILE A 171 -7.63 -10.68 -5.89
CA ILE A 171 -7.11 -9.31 -6.03
C ILE A 171 -8.10 -8.39 -5.33
N TRP A 172 -7.85 -8.11 -4.06
CA TRP A 172 -8.83 -7.49 -3.17
C TRP A 172 -8.83 -5.96 -3.19
N ASN A 173 -7.84 -5.35 -3.87
CA ASN A 173 -7.74 -3.90 -4.01
C ASN A 173 -7.43 -3.51 -5.46
N ASP A 174 -7.29 -2.23 -5.74
CA ASP A 174 -7.16 -1.70 -7.09
C ASP A 174 -5.90 -2.17 -7.80
N VAL A 175 -6.02 -2.29 -9.14
CA VAL A 175 -4.91 -2.54 -10.05
C VAL A 175 -4.92 -1.47 -11.13
N TYR A 176 -3.78 -0.82 -11.32
CA TYR A 176 -3.67 0.29 -12.27
C TYR A 176 -2.26 0.42 -12.85
N ILE A 177 -2.15 1.18 -13.92
CA ILE A 177 -0.89 1.56 -14.55
C ILE A 177 -0.51 2.96 -14.09
N GLU A 178 0.71 3.09 -13.60
CA GLU A 178 1.38 4.38 -13.41
C GLU A 178 2.45 4.58 -14.47
N CYS A 179 2.60 5.81 -14.93
CA CYS A 179 3.66 6.18 -15.85
C CYS A 179 4.34 7.49 -15.42
N GLY A 180 5.58 7.68 -15.87
CA GLY A 180 6.32 8.87 -15.52
C GLY A 180 7.83 8.75 -15.78
N SER A 181 8.59 9.46 -14.95
CA SER A 181 10.05 9.44 -14.98
C SER A 181 10.60 8.18 -14.31
N LYS A 182 11.74 7.69 -14.80
CA LYS A 182 12.46 6.57 -14.17
C LYS A 182 13.02 6.97 -12.81
N GLN A 183 13.53 8.18 -12.69
CA GLN A 183 13.97 8.76 -11.43
C GLN A 183 12.81 9.53 -10.80
N LYS A 184 12.57 9.29 -9.51
CA LYS A 184 11.43 9.86 -8.79
C LYS A 184 11.62 9.92 -7.29
N ILE A 185 10.76 10.71 -6.66
CA ILE A 185 10.56 10.66 -5.22
C ILE A 185 9.84 9.36 -4.88
N ASN A 186 10.50 8.51 -4.09
CA ASN A 186 9.93 7.25 -3.62
C ASN A 186 8.96 7.51 -2.46
N ASP A 187 9.41 8.25 -1.45
CA ASP A 187 8.62 8.54 -0.27
C ASP A 187 8.94 9.92 0.33
N VAL A 188 7.95 10.47 1.05
CA VAL A 188 8.09 11.68 1.86
C VAL A 188 7.50 11.40 3.23
N TYR A 189 8.35 11.43 4.25
CA TYR A 189 7.97 11.27 5.64
C TYR A 189 8.15 12.58 6.40
N VAL A 190 7.14 12.99 7.18
CA VAL A 190 7.15 14.25 7.92
C VAL A 190 7.06 13.97 9.41
N VAL A 191 7.99 14.56 10.17
CA VAL A 191 7.96 14.62 11.63
C VAL A 191 7.76 16.07 12.04
N ALA A 192 6.71 16.33 12.77
CA ALA A 192 6.43 17.66 13.29
C ALA A 192 6.17 17.60 14.80
N ASP A 193 6.51 18.70 15.50
CA ASP A 193 6.36 18.82 16.96
C ASP A 193 5.35 19.90 17.35
N ASP A 194 5.12 20.05 18.64
CA ASP A 194 4.24 21.07 19.24
C ASP A 194 4.87 22.46 19.38
N LYS A 195 6.12 22.61 18.94
CA LYS A 195 6.85 23.89 18.91
C LYS A 195 6.86 24.53 17.52
N GLY A 196 6.15 23.93 16.55
CA GLY A 196 6.07 24.39 15.19
C GLY A 196 7.26 23.95 14.30
N ASN A 197 8.08 23.01 14.74
CA ASN A 197 9.12 22.42 13.89
C ASN A 197 8.52 21.29 13.04
N ALA A 198 8.93 21.23 11.76
CA ALA A 198 8.61 20.14 10.85
C ALA A 198 9.86 19.73 10.07
N ALA A 199 10.23 18.46 10.16
CA ALA A 199 11.31 17.86 9.40
C ALA A 199 10.75 16.94 8.32
N PHE A 200 11.11 17.21 7.09
CA PHE A 200 10.74 16.43 5.91
C PHE A 200 11.90 15.53 5.52
N PHE A 201 11.66 14.24 5.48
CA PHE A 201 12.59 13.23 5.00
C PHE A 201 12.10 12.73 3.65
N VAL A 202 12.93 12.88 2.63
CA VAL A 202 12.61 12.51 1.25
C VAL A 202 13.51 11.38 0.83
N GLU A 203 12.91 10.27 0.41
CA GLU A 203 13.63 9.15 -0.20
C GLU A 203 13.43 9.18 -1.71
N LEU A 204 14.53 9.13 -2.46
CA LEU A 204 14.54 8.96 -3.91
C LEU A 204 14.72 7.48 -4.26
N ASN A 205 14.22 7.06 -5.40
CA ASN A 205 14.42 5.68 -5.89
C ASN A 205 15.80 5.45 -6.53
N TYR A 206 16.70 6.44 -6.48
CA TYR A 206 18.05 6.38 -7.04
C TYR A 206 19.06 7.12 -6.12
N ASN A 207 20.34 6.87 -6.32
CA ASN A 207 21.43 7.63 -5.70
C ASN A 207 22.07 8.57 -6.71
N ILE A 208 22.44 9.76 -6.25
CA ILE A 208 23.35 10.65 -6.94
C ILE A 208 24.75 10.42 -6.34
N ASN A 209 25.74 10.10 -7.17
CA ASN A 209 27.15 9.94 -6.76
C ASN A 209 27.43 8.78 -5.77
N SER A 210 26.92 7.59 -5.96
CA SER A 210 27.46 6.47 -5.20
C SER A 210 28.74 5.92 -5.85
N THR A 211 29.88 6.38 -5.36
CA THR A 211 31.16 5.67 -5.54
C THR A 211 31.23 4.37 -4.73
N TYR A 212 30.18 4.10 -3.93
CA TYR A 212 30.08 2.95 -3.05
C TYR A 212 28.79 2.17 -3.36
N ASP A 213 28.90 0.86 -3.39
CA ASP A 213 27.72 -0.01 -3.42
C ASP A 213 26.99 -0.02 -2.06
N THR A 214 25.91 -0.75 -1.95
CA THR A 214 25.11 -0.90 -0.71
C THR A 214 25.90 -1.54 0.45
N LEU A 215 27.09 -2.07 0.19
CA LEU A 215 28.01 -2.69 1.17
C LEU A 215 29.19 -1.77 1.52
N GLY A 216 29.26 -0.57 0.95
CA GLY A 216 30.35 0.40 1.20
C GLY A 216 31.63 0.08 0.42
N VAL A 217 31.58 -0.78 -0.60
CA VAL A 217 32.72 -1.11 -1.45
C VAL A 217 32.80 -0.12 -2.60
N MET A 218 34.00 0.44 -2.83
CA MET A 218 34.25 1.38 -3.91
C MET A 218 34.17 0.67 -5.27
N VAL A 219 33.13 0.99 -6.07
CA VAL A 219 32.97 0.45 -7.42
C VAL A 219 33.81 1.28 -8.39
N LYS A 220 34.91 0.71 -8.85
CA LYS A 220 35.77 1.29 -9.87
C LYS A 220 35.05 1.27 -11.22
N GLY A 221 34.65 2.44 -11.74
CA GLY A 221 34.37 2.60 -13.18
C GLY A 221 33.00 3.04 -13.63
N SER A 222 32.09 3.50 -12.77
CA SER A 222 30.89 4.23 -13.24
C SER A 222 31.09 5.73 -13.13
N TYR A 223 31.42 6.36 -14.24
CA TYR A 223 31.17 7.80 -14.42
C TYR A 223 29.66 7.97 -14.52
N GLU A 224 28.98 8.09 -13.41
CA GLU A 224 27.64 8.67 -13.41
C GLU A 224 27.80 10.19 -13.58
N GLU A 225 27.13 10.76 -14.59
CA GLU A 225 27.03 12.20 -14.75
C GLU A 225 26.56 12.81 -13.43
N LYS A 226 27.24 13.87 -12.98
CA LYS A 226 26.83 14.61 -11.80
C LYS A 226 25.48 15.24 -12.09
N LEU A 227 24.40 14.62 -11.60
CA LEU A 227 23.06 15.12 -11.77
C LEU A 227 22.88 16.35 -10.86
N ASP A 228 22.45 17.46 -11.43
CA ASP A 228 22.14 18.70 -10.70
C ASP A 228 20.65 18.72 -10.33
N ASP A 229 20.27 17.75 -9.49
CA ASP A 229 18.89 17.59 -9.05
C ASP A 229 18.62 18.47 -7.82
N LYS A 230 17.43 19.07 -7.79
CA LYS A 230 16.95 19.90 -6.68
C LYS A 230 15.60 19.40 -6.16
N LEU A 231 15.41 19.54 -4.86
CA LEU A 231 14.12 19.32 -4.22
C LEU A 231 13.55 20.67 -3.79
N HIS A 232 12.35 20.96 -4.26
CA HIS A 232 11.58 22.13 -3.88
C HIS A 232 10.47 21.68 -2.93
N PHE A 233 10.44 22.29 -1.75
CA PHE A 233 9.47 22.02 -0.70
C PHE A 233 8.53 23.20 -0.59
N TYR A 234 7.24 22.93 -0.54
CA TYR A 234 6.17 23.89 -0.36
C TYR A 234 5.30 23.44 0.80
N VAL A 235 5.01 24.33 1.73
CA VAL A 235 4.13 24.09 2.88
C VAL A 235 3.11 25.21 2.95
N SER A 236 1.83 24.88 3.13
CA SER A 236 0.73 25.83 3.30
C SER A 236 -0.31 25.31 4.29
N ASP A 237 -1.03 26.22 4.93
CA ASP A 237 -2.16 25.90 5.83
C ASP A 237 -3.47 25.70 5.06
N GLU A 238 -3.54 26.11 3.78
CA GLU A 238 -4.71 25.91 2.91
C GLU A 238 -4.41 25.04 1.69
N PRO A 239 -5.38 24.20 1.25
CA PRO A 239 -5.21 23.39 0.04
C PRO A 239 -5.13 24.31 -1.20
N PHE A 240 -4.08 24.15 -2.00
CA PHE A 240 -3.90 24.85 -3.28
C PHE A 240 -3.63 26.36 -3.22
N ALA A 241 -3.43 26.94 -2.02
CA ALA A 241 -2.94 28.30 -1.87
C ALA A 241 -1.50 28.44 -2.38
N GLU A 242 -1.05 29.67 -2.66
CA GLU A 242 0.36 29.95 -2.78
C GLU A 242 1.05 29.50 -1.49
N ALA A 243 2.20 28.82 -1.63
CA ALA A 243 2.87 28.24 -0.47
C ALA A 243 3.32 29.32 0.51
N ASP A 244 2.88 29.22 1.77
CA ASP A 244 3.29 30.16 2.82
C ASP A 244 4.77 30.08 3.11
N THR A 245 5.36 28.90 2.88
CA THR A 245 6.78 28.65 3.08
C THR A 245 7.34 27.77 1.97
N GLN A 246 8.43 28.22 1.37
CA GLN A 246 9.16 27.52 0.31
C GLN A 246 10.62 27.30 0.69
N LYS A 247 11.19 26.15 0.33
CA LYS A 247 12.61 25.85 0.49
C LYS A 247 13.11 24.99 -0.65
N THR A 248 14.31 25.32 -1.14
CA THR A 248 15.01 24.51 -2.14
C THR A 248 16.25 23.87 -1.52
N VAL A 249 16.46 22.59 -1.79
CA VAL A 249 17.60 21.80 -1.30
C VAL A 249 18.23 21.05 -2.47
N GLU A 250 19.56 21.11 -2.60
CA GLU A 250 20.28 20.26 -3.53
C GLU A 250 20.19 18.79 -3.10
N VAL A 251 20.02 17.90 -4.06
CA VAL A 251 19.99 16.46 -3.79
C VAL A 251 21.41 15.98 -3.54
N VAL A 252 21.62 15.35 -2.40
CA VAL A 252 22.95 14.85 -1.98
C VAL A 252 23.06 13.34 -2.02
N GLY A 253 21.94 12.63 -2.19
CA GLY A 253 21.91 11.17 -2.23
C GLY A 253 20.49 10.62 -2.25
N LYS A 254 20.35 9.33 -1.98
CA LYS A 254 19.04 8.66 -1.92
C LYS A 254 18.13 9.27 -0.85
N LYS A 255 18.68 9.70 0.30
CA LYS A 255 17.93 10.28 1.42
C LYS A 255 18.31 11.76 1.56
N ASN A 256 17.30 12.60 1.58
CA ASN A 256 17.42 14.04 1.69
C ASN A 256 16.47 14.54 2.77
N PHE A 257 16.75 15.71 3.35
CA PHE A 257 15.87 16.28 4.35
C PHE A 257 15.82 17.82 4.28
N ALA A 258 14.71 18.38 4.77
CA ALA A 258 14.55 19.81 4.99
C ALA A 258 13.77 20.06 6.28
N CYS A 259 14.19 21.10 7.03
CA CYS A 259 13.48 21.51 8.24
C CYS A 259 12.80 22.86 8.02
N PHE A 260 11.61 22.99 8.58
CA PHE A 260 10.79 24.19 8.59
C PHE A 260 10.45 24.55 10.03
N VAL A 261 10.31 25.83 10.30
CA VAL A 261 9.85 26.36 11.58
C VAL A 261 8.69 27.30 11.31
N ASN A 262 7.53 26.99 11.91
CA ASN A 262 6.35 27.85 11.88
C ASN A 262 5.97 28.23 13.32
N GLN A 263 6.40 29.40 13.77
CA GLN A 263 6.14 29.89 15.13
C GLN A 263 4.66 30.18 15.40
N SER A 264 3.85 30.31 14.34
CA SER A 264 2.41 30.54 14.42
C SER A 264 1.61 29.27 14.16
N ALA A 265 2.24 28.10 14.20
CA ALA A 265 1.59 26.82 13.91
C ALA A 265 0.43 26.56 14.89
N LYS A 266 -0.74 26.27 14.34
CA LYS A 266 -1.88 25.79 15.12
C LYS A 266 -1.68 24.29 15.38
N LEU A 267 -1.78 23.90 16.65
CA LEU A 267 -1.60 22.53 17.07
C LEU A 267 -2.83 21.69 16.77
N TRP A 268 -2.60 20.47 16.33
CA TRP A 268 -3.63 19.47 16.14
C TRP A 268 -3.97 18.81 17.49
N TRP A 269 -5.26 18.64 17.75
CA TRP A 269 -5.79 17.99 18.94
C TRP A 269 -6.79 16.89 18.59
N PRO A 270 -6.94 15.85 19.44
CA PRO A 270 -8.04 14.90 19.30
C PRO A 270 -9.39 15.58 19.46
N VAL A 271 -10.42 14.97 18.87
CA VAL A 271 -11.81 15.44 19.01
C VAL A 271 -12.19 15.58 20.49
N GLY A 272 -12.71 16.74 20.86
CA GLY A 272 -13.06 17.09 22.25
C GLY A 272 -11.93 17.74 23.04
N TYR A 273 -10.70 17.88 22.49
CA TYR A 273 -9.57 18.56 23.11
C TYR A 273 -9.18 19.85 22.37
N GLY A 274 -9.62 20.03 21.14
CA GLY A 274 -9.34 21.22 20.34
C GLY A 274 -9.60 20.99 18.85
N GLU A 275 -9.03 21.85 18.02
CA GLU A 275 -9.15 21.81 16.57
C GLU A 275 -8.21 20.77 15.95
N GLN A 276 -8.47 20.36 14.69
CA GLN A 276 -7.69 19.40 13.91
C GLN A 276 -7.06 20.05 12.66
N PRO A 277 -6.26 21.12 12.79
CA PRO A 277 -5.65 21.77 11.63
C PRO A 277 -4.66 20.81 10.94
N LEU A 278 -4.75 20.76 9.62
CA LEU A 278 -3.85 19.98 8.77
C LEU A 278 -3.16 20.94 7.80
N TYR A 279 -1.85 20.81 7.71
CA TYR A 279 -1.02 21.54 6.78
C TYR A 279 -0.77 20.69 5.54
N ASN A 280 -0.77 21.32 4.38
CA ASN A 280 -0.49 20.66 3.12
C ASN A 280 0.99 20.82 2.78
N TYR A 281 1.56 19.77 2.17
CA TYR A 281 2.88 19.87 1.60
C TYR A 281 2.89 19.37 0.16
N ARG A 282 3.84 19.91 -0.60
CA ARG A 282 4.23 19.44 -1.92
C ARG A 282 5.75 19.44 -2.00
N VAL A 283 6.31 18.34 -2.45
CA VAL A 283 7.73 18.19 -2.73
C VAL A 283 7.90 17.89 -4.21
N GLU A 284 8.71 18.68 -4.89
CA GLU A 284 9.00 18.56 -6.30
C GLU A 284 10.48 18.22 -6.52
N LEU A 285 10.74 17.24 -7.37
CA LEU A 285 12.09 16.90 -7.82
C LEU A 285 12.30 17.53 -9.20
N GLU A 286 13.27 18.43 -9.27
CA GLU A 286 13.69 19.13 -10.50
C GLU A 286 15.00 18.52 -11.02
N ARG A 287 15.08 18.35 -12.32
CA ARG A 287 16.29 18.05 -13.09
C ARG A 287 16.34 18.92 -14.33
N ASP A 288 17.47 19.57 -14.60
CA ASP A 288 17.69 20.41 -15.78
C ASP A 288 16.56 21.46 -15.98
N GLY A 289 16.09 22.08 -14.90
CA GLY A 289 15.00 23.06 -14.93
C GLY A 289 13.60 22.48 -15.17
N LYS A 290 13.43 21.16 -15.11
CA LYS A 290 12.14 20.48 -15.30
C LYS A 290 11.74 19.68 -14.07
N ILE A 291 10.50 19.81 -13.66
CA ILE A 291 9.93 18.97 -12.58
C ILE A 291 9.65 17.58 -13.14
N ILE A 292 10.37 16.57 -12.61
CA ILE A 292 10.30 15.18 -13.04
C ILE A 292 9.48 14.30 -12.11
N SER A 293 9.32 14.69 -10.83
CA SER A 293 8.49 13.95 -9.87
C SER A 293 7.89 14.91 -8.84
N VAL A 294 6.68 14.60 -8.37
CA VAL A 294 5.96 15.40 -7.35
C VAL A 294 5.30 14.47 -6.36
N LYS A 295 5.50 14.72 -5.06
CA LYS A 295 4.75 14.10 -3.97
C LYS A 295 4.05 15.18 -3.16
N SER A 296 2.80 14.92 -2.77
CA SER A 296 2.02 15.82 -1.92
C SER A 296 1.33 15.03 -0.82
N GLY A 297 1.08 15.68 0.29
CA GLY A 297 0.41 15.08 1.42
C GLY A 297 0.01 16.12 2.45
N ARG A 298 -0.38 15.64 3.63
CA ARG A 298 -0.76 16.48 4.76
C ARG A 298 -0.03 16.03 6.02
N PHE A 299 0.20 16.96 6.92
CA PHE A 299 0.75 16.69 8.24
C PHE A 299 0.12 17.63 9.28
N ALA A 300 0.39 17.38 10.53
CA ALA A 300 -0.09 18.23 11.63
C ALA A 300 1.06 18.49 12.62
N TYR A 301 1.07 19.68 13.20
CA TYR A 301 1.95 19.99 14.31
C TYR A 301 1.36 19.41 15.59
N ARG A 302 2.02 18.41 16.13
CA ARG A 302 1.68 17.76 17.39
C ARG A 302 2.81 16.91 17.90
N THR A 303 2.85 16.68 19.20
CA THR A 303 3.61 15.61 19.84
C THR A 303 2.68 14.52 20.35
N VAL A 304 3.12 13.27 20.28
CA VAL A 304 2.43 12.12 20.84
C VAL A 304 3.40 11.38 21.72
N SER A 305 3.04 11.18 22.99
CA SER A 305 3.86 10.48 23.95
C SER A 305 3.04 9.39 24.65
N LEU A 306 3.65 8.24 24.84
CA LEU A 306 3.15 7.21 25.72
C LEU A 306 3.94 7.30 27.03
N VAL A 307 3.25 7.56 28.14
CA VAL A 307 3.85 7.62 29.45
C VAL A 307 3.60 6.28 30.14
N GLU A 308 4.68 5.58 30.43
CA GLU A 308 4.68 4.30 31.12
C GLU A 308 5.42 4.48 32.46
N GLU A 309 4.69 4.83 33.51
CA GLU A 309 5.26 5.00 34.84
C GLU A 309 5.11 3.71 35.67
N PRO A 310 6.15 3.26 36.39
CA PRO A 310 6.03 2.13 37.30
C PRO A 310 4.97 2.39 38.39
N LYS A 311 4.06 1.44 38.57
CA LYS A 311 3.03 1.44 39.63
C LYS A 311 3.24 0.23 40.51
N GLY A 312 4.37 0.17 41.22
CA GLY A 312 4.82 -0.98 42.02
C GLY A 312 5.79 -1.86 41.23
N ASP A 313 6.03 -3.08 41.73
CA ASP A 313 7.11 -3.95 41.22
C ASP A 313 6.84 -4.58 39.85
N THR A 314 5.56 -4.70 39.45
CA THR A 314 5.16 -5.43 38.23
C THR A 314 4.12 -4.72 37.38
N LEU A 315 3.65 -3.55 37.79
CA LEU A 315 2.62 -2.78 37.08
C LEU A 315 3.20 -1.48 36.49
N TYR A 316 2.79 -1.15 35.28
CA TYR A 316 3.09 0.12 34.65
C TYR A 316 1.80 0.87 34.32
N GLY A 317 1.84 2.18 34.47
CA GLY A 317 0.81 3.07 33.94
C GLY A 317 0.88 3.06 32.40
N TYR A 318 -0.25 3.32 31.78
CA TYR A 318 -0.35 3.46 30.33
C TYR A 318 -1.16 4.72 30.04
N GLN A 319 -0.47 5.83 29.81
CA GLN A 319 -1.10 7.13 29.62
C GLN A 319 -0.67 7.73 28.28
N LEU A 320 -1.63 8.00 27.40
CA LEU A 320 -1.38 8.73 26.17
C LEU A 320 -1.40 10.23 26.44
N GLN A 321 -0.39 10.94 25.96
CA GLN A 321 -0.33 12.41 25.94
C GLN A 321 -0.27 12.93 24.52
N ILE A 322 -1.03 13.98 24.24
CA ILE A 322 -0.95 14.76 23.03
C ILE A 322 -0.58 16.21 23.41
N ASN A 323 0.49 16.74 22.83
CA ASN A 323 1.04 18.06 23.16
C ASN A 323 1.25 18.25 24.67
N GLY A 324 1.71 17.20 25.35
CA GLY A 324 1.94 17.21 26.80
C GLY A 324 0.69 17.13 27.67
N VAL A 325 -0.51 16.99 27.09
CA VAL A 325 -1.79 16.86 27.83
C VAL A 325 -2.27 15.42 27.81
N ASP A 326 -2.66 14.93 28.98
CA ASP A 326 -3.24 13.59 29.15
C ASP A 326 -4.55 13.45 28.35
N VAL A 327 -4.64 12.39 27.55
CA VAL A 327 -5.81 12.11 26.73
C VAL A 327 -6.48 10.81 27.19
N PHE A 328 -7.75 10.89 27.50
CA PHE A 328 -8.56 9.68 27.70
C PHE A 328 -8.99 9.13 26.33
N VAL A 329 -8.47 7.95 25.98
CA VAL A 329 -8.75 7.30 24.71
C VAL A 329 -10.13 6.64 24.75
N LYS A 330 -11.04 7.13 23.90
CA LYS A 330 -12.36 6.55 23.69
C LYS A 330 -12.36 5.82 22.36
N GLY A 331 -12.87 4.60 22.35
CA GLY A 331 -12.89 3.81 21.13
C GLY A 331 -13.74 2.55 21.26
N SER A 332 -13.83 1.83 20.16
CA SER A 332 -14.47 0.52 20.08
C SER A 332 -13.69 -0.38 19.14
N ASN A 333 -13.90 -1.68 19.26
CA ASN A 333 -13.36 -2.63 18.29
C ASN A 333 -14.25 -2.62 17.04
N TRP A 334 -13.67 -2.30 15.90
CA TRP A 334 -14.36 -2.36 14.61
C TRP A 334 -14.10 -3.71 13.95
N ILE A 335 -15.14 -4.53 13.83
CA ILE A 335 -15.11 -5.80 13.11
C ILE A 335 -15.19 -5.51 11.60
N PRO A 336 -14.47 -6.24 10.74
CA PRO A 336 -14.66 -6.13 9.30
C PRO A 336 -16.12 -6.29 8.89
N ILE A 337 -16.64 -5.37 8.10
CA ILE A 337 -18.05 -5.33 7.70
C ILE A 337 -18.43 -6.36 6.64
N GLU A 338 -17.44 -7.11 6.15
CA GLU A 338 -17.58 -8.08 5.07
C GLU A 338 -16.57 -9.23 5.23
N CYS A 339 -17.04 -10.46 4.98
CA CYS A 339 -16.17 -11.65 4.96
C CYS A 339 -15.22 -11.64 3.76
N PHE A 340 -15.62 -11.02 2.66
CA PHE A 340 -14.86 -10.93 1.42
C PHE A 340 -14.32 -9.51 1.25
N THR A 341 -13.10 -9.27 1.66
CA THR A 341 -12.51 -7.92 1.75
C THR A 341 -12.58 -7.15 0.43
N GLY A 342 -12.39 -7.82 -0.71
CA GLY A 342 -12.38 -7.20 -2.03
C GLY A 342 -13.73 -6.70 -2.55
N VAL A 343 -14.85 -7.04 -1.88
CA VAL A 343 -16.19 -6.57 -2.30
C VAL A 343 -16.75 -5.47 -1.41
N VAL A 344 -15.95 -4.95 -0.50
CA VAL A 344 -16.35 -3.82 0.35
C VAL A 344 -16.43 -2.55 -0.48
N THR A 345 -17.50 -1.78 -0.27
CA THR A 345 -17.72 -0.49 -0.94
C THR A 345 -17.83 0.65 0.09
N ASP A 346 -17.48 1.87 -0.32
CA ASP A 346 -17.64 3.06 0.50
C ASP A 346 -19.09 3.25 0.94
N ASP A 347 -20.05 2.92 0.09
CA ASP A 347 -21.48 2.99 0.40
C ASP A 347 -21.86 2.03 1.55
N LYS A 348 -21.28 0.82 1.56
CA LYS A 348 -21.51 -0.13 2.66
C LYS A 348 -20.94 0.41 3.98
N TYR A 349 -19.75 1.02 3.95
CA TYR A 349 -19.20 1.68 5.14
C TYR A 349 -20.10 2.82 5.62
N ARG A 350 -20.51 3.73 4.75
CA ARG A 350 -21.36 4.87 5.09
C ARG A 350 -22.72 4.49 5.66
N ARG A 351 -23.27 3.33 5.29
CA ARG A 351 -24.54 2.84 5.86
C ARG A 351 -24.39 2.23 7.25
N LEU A 352 -23.19 1.80 7.62
CA LEU A 352 -22.92 1.13 8.89
C LEU A 352 -22.32 2.09 9.94
N THR A 353 -21.84 3.25 9.53
CA THR A 353 -21.35 4.36 10.39
C THR A 353 -22.39 5.44 10.56
#